data_17469500d54711b02f6a02d81182c59d
#
_entry.id   17469500d54711b02f6a02d81182c59d
#
_cell.length_a   1.000
_cell.length_b   1.000
_cell.length_c   1.000
_cell.angle_alpha   90.00
_cell.angle_beta   90.00
_cell.angle_gamma   90.00
#
_symmetry.space_group_name_H-M   'P 1'
#
loop_
_entity.id
_entity.type
_entity.pdbx_description
1 polymer ?
#
loop_
_entity_poly.entity_id
_entity_poly.type
_entity_poly.pdbx_seq_one_letter_code
_entity_poly.pdbx_strand_id
1 'polypeptide(L)'
;MFTACAAMMFSLSSCKNGSKKAAEGTAEANAPEYTVVEKEQVDLAQFPQDADGYYVIFDGTSTNGWRGYGKDALPSRWSIEDRCLKFSGTGTGEGQTGEGGDVIFAHKFRNFELELEWKVSKGGNSGIFYLAQEVTTKNEDGTERYEPIYISAPEYQVLDNANHPDAKLGVDGNRQSASLYDMIPAKPQNQNPFGEWNKARIMVYKGTVVHGQNDANVVEYHLWTQQWTDMLQASKFSQEKWPLAFELLNNCGGENHEGYIGFQDHGDDVWFRNVRVKVLD
;
A
#
# COMPACT_ATOMS: atom_id res chain seq x y z
N MET A 1 80.31 20.33 17.41
CA MET A 1 80.73 21.76 17.39
C MET A 1 79.56 22.57 16.92
N PHE A 2 78.98 23.28 17.83
CA PHE A 2 78.52 24.70 17.76
C PHE A 2 77.61 25.03 16.58
N THR A 3 76.51 25.77 16.69
CA THR A 3 75.87 26.53 17.78
C THR A 3 74.49 26.93 17.25
N ALA A 4 73.58 27.10 18.16
CA ALA A 4 72.27 27.71 18.05
C ALA A 4 72.26 29.17 17.56
N CYS A 5 71.14 29.66 17.09
CA CYS A 5 70.42 30.90 17.49
C CYS A 5 69.23 31.08 16.58
N ALA A 6 68.13 31.08 17.04
CA ALA A 6 67.09 31.91 17.60
C ALA A 6 66.98 33.35 17.01
N ALA A 7 65.84 33.72 16.59
CA ALA A 7 65.01 34.89 16.97
C ALA A 7 64.13 35.38 15.84
N MET A 8 62.82 35.34 16.11
CA MET A 8 61.91 36.44 16.42
C MET A 8 61.38 37.30 15.26
N MET A 9 60.07 37.16 15.13
CA MET A 9 59.01 38.20 15.02
C MET A 9 59.07 39.21 13.87
N PHE A 10 57.96 39.29 13.11
CA PHE A 10 56.97 40.35 13.29
C PHE A 10 55.80 40.13 12.32
N SER A 11 54.60 40.32 12.85
CA SER A 11 53.28 40.39 12.25
C SER A 11 53.10 41.52 11.25
N LEU A 12 52.35 41.32 10.20
CA LEU A 12 51.49 42.37 9.65
C LEU A 12 50.25 41.80 9.00
N SER A 13 49.14 42.18 9.54
CA SER A 13 47.78 42.02 9.07
C SER A 13 47.56 42.67 7.71
N SER A 14 46.91 41.98 6.79
CA SER A 14 46.21 42.63 5.69
C SER A 14 44.93 41.90 5.36
N CYS A 15 43.82 42.53 5.78
CA CYS A 15 42.48 42.20 5.38
C CYS A 15 42.36 42.31 3.85
N LYS A 16 41.97 41.19 3.18
CA LYS A 16 41.31 41.27 1.88
C LYS A 16 39.95 40.61 1.99
N ASN A 17 38.92 41.46 1.91
CA ASN A 17 37.54 41.09 1.63
C ASN A 17 37.47 40.23 0.38
N GLY A 18 37.23 38.95 0.56
CA GLY A 18 36.78 38.05 -0.50
C GLY A 18 35.30 37.81 -0.30
N SER A 19 34.47 38.47 -1.10
CA SER A 19 33.04 38.18 -1.24
C SER A 19 32.88 36.70 -1.60
N LYS A 20 32.47 35.89 -0.63
CA LYS A 20 31.92 34.57 -0.92
C LYS A 20 30.54 34.78 -1.59
N LYS A 21 30.44 34.53 -2.88
CA LYS A 21 29.16 34.26 -3.52
C LYS A 21 28.43 33.19 -2.70
N ALA A 22 27.29 33.56 -2.14
CA ALA A 22 26.36 32.61 -1.58
C ALA A 22 26.01 31.63 -2.71
N ALA A 23 26.22 30.34 -2.47
CA ALA A 23 25.62 29.30 -3.28
C ALA A 23 24.09 29.50 -3.15
N GLU A 24 23.44 29.70 -4.29
CA GLU A 24 21.99 29.63 -4.40
C GLU A 24 21.57 28.29 -3.81
N GLY A 25 20.88 28.34 -2.66
CA GLY A 25 20.23 27.19 -2.06
C GLY A 25 19.21 26.70 -3.07
N THR A 26 19.38 25.48 -3.54
CA THR A 26 18.29 24.71 -4.11
C THR A 26 17.18 24.76 -3.07
N ALA A 27 16.02 25.31 -3.44
CA ALA A 27 14.82 25.24 -2.63
C ALA A 27 14.58 23.76 -2.34
N GLU A 28 14.77 23.33 -1.10
CA GLU A 28 14.21 22.06 -0.65
C GLU A 28 12.71 22.19 -0.90
N ALA A 29 12.20 21.41 -1.86
CA ALA A 29 10.78 21.24 -2.03
C ALA A 29 10.28 20.73 -0.67
N ASN A 30 9.44 21.54 0.01
CA ASN A 30 8.85 21.14 1.28
C ASN A 30 8.22 19.78 1.07
N ALA A 31 8.64 18.78 1.89
CA ALA A 31 7.99 17.48 1.92
C ALA A 31 6.48 17.68 2.15
N PRO A 32 5.61 16.92 1.49
CA PRO A 32 4.18 17.08 1.67
C PRO A 32 3.81 16.86 3.14
N GLU A 33 3.06 17.80 3.72
CA GLU A 33 2.60 17.71 5.11
C GLU A 33 1.43 16.73 5.20
N TYR A 34 1.59 15.66 5.98
CA TYR A 34 0.54 14.67 6.22
C TYR A 34 0.55 14.18 7.67
N THR A 35 -0.52 13.53 8.07
CA THR A 35 -0.65 12.88 9.38
C THR A 35 -1.02 11.41 9.18
N VAL A 36 -0.31 10.49 9.84
CA VAL A 36 -0.73 9.09 9.96
C VAL A 36 -1.68 9.01 11.15
N VAL A 37 -2.90 8.58 10.89
CA VAL A 37 -3.95 8.47 11.90
C VAL A 37 -3.88 7.10 12.55
N GLU A 38 -3.68 7.09 13.87
CA GLU A 38 -3.71 5.85 14.65
C GLU A 38 -5.11 5.67 15.24
N LYS A 39 -5.71 4.49 15.02
CA LYS A 39 -6.98 4.08 15.60
C LYS A 39 -6.81 2.82 16.45
N GLU A 40 -7.76 2.59 17.35
CA GLU A 40 -7.81 1.37 18.15
C GLU A 40 -7.84 0.15 17.24
N GLN A 41 -7.00 -0.84 17.56
CA GLN A 41 -6.89 -2.08 16.83
C GLN A 41 -7.70 -3.18 17.52
N VAL A 42 -8.28 -4.07 16.72
CA VAL A 42 -8.89 -5.28 17.26
C VAL A 42 -7.82 -6.26 17.70
N ASP A 43 -8.09 -6.97 18.79
CA ASP A 43 -7.21 -8.04 19.26
C ASP A 43 -7.43 -9.32 18.44
N LEU A 44 -6.38 -9.80 17.78
CA LEU A 44 -6.42 -11.05 17.01
C LEU A 44 -6.84 -12.26 17.84
N ALA A 45 -6.58 -12.27 19.14
CA ALA A 45 -6.99 -13.36 20.03
C ALA A 45 -8.52 -13.55 20.09
N GLN A 46 -9.31 -12.58 19.61
CA GLN A 46 -10.78 -12.69 19.50
C GLN A 46 -11.22 -13.48 18.27
N PHE A 47 -10.32 -13.78 17.34
CA PHE A 47 -10.61 -14.51 16.11
C PHE A 47 -10.17 -15.96 16.21
N PRO A 48 -10.94 -16.92 15.66
CA PRO A 48 -10.58 -18.32 15.70
C PRO A 48 -9.31 -18.57 14.89
N GLN A 49 -8.46 -19.42 15.42
CA GLN A 49 -7.25 -19.89 14.73
C GLN A 49 -7.50 -21.30 14.18
N ASP A 50 -7.16 -21.54 12.93
CA ASP A 50 -7.28 -22.84 12.30
C ASP A 50 -6.09 -23.76 12.65
N ALA A 51 -6.13 -25.02 12.19
CA ALA A 51 -5.10 -26.01 12.49
C ALA A 51 -3.73 -25.68 11.89
N ASP A 52 -3.69 -24.84 10.84
CA ASP A 52 -2.47 -24.38 10.17
C ASP A 52 -1.88 -23.12 10.83
N GLY A 53 -2.54 -22.59 11.85
CA GLY A 53 -2.12 -21.43 12.62
C GLY A 53 -2.55 -20.08 12.00
N TYR A 54 -3.52 -20.07 11.09
CA TYR A 54 -4.10 -18.85 10.56
C TYR A 54 -5.26 -18.36 11.43
N TYR A 55 -5.30 -17.09 11.73
CA TYR A 55 -6.48 -16.40 12.24
C TYR A 55 -7.51 -16.23 11.13
N VAL A 56 -8.72 -16.72 11.34
CA VAL A 56 -9.83 -16.57 10.40
C VAL A 56 -10.48 -15.21 10.65
N ILE A 57 -10.11 -14.21 9.85
CA ILE A 57 -10.56 -12.82 10.01
C ILE A 57 -11.85 -12.52 9.24
N PHE A 58 -12.31 -13.43 8.39
CA PHE A 58 -13.65 -13.44 7.80
C PHE A 58 -14.06 -14.85 7.40
N ASP A 59 -15.13 -15.37 7.98
CA ASP A 59 -15.69 -16.72 7.80
C ASP A 59 -17.03 -16.75 7.06
N GLY A 60 -17.50 -15.58 6.62
CA GLY A 60 -18.81 -15.43 5.98
C GLY A 60 -19.99 -15.29 6.92
N THR A 61 -19.76 -15.12 8.23
CA THR A 61 -20.85 -14.99 9.22
C THR A 61 -20.86 -13.63 9.92
N SER A 62 -19.71 -12.97 10.02
CA SER A 62 -19.56 -11.70 10.73
C SER A 62 -18.56 -10.78 10.03
N THR A 63 -18.80 -9.48 10.13
CA THR A 63 -17.87 -8.43 9.70
C THR A 63 -17.07 -7.87 10.89
N ASN A 64 -17.01 -8.59 11.99
CA ASN A 64 -16.21 -8.21 13.15
C ASN A 64 -14.76 -7.90 12.74
N GLY A 65 -14.24 -6.79 13.26
CA GLY A 65 -12.88 -6.34 12.93
C GLY A 65 -12.76 -5.60 11.60
N TRP A 66 -13.80 -5.57 10.76
CA TRP A 66 -13.80 -4.83 9.50
C TRP A 66 -14.49 -3.48 9.64
N ARG A 67 -13.89 -2.45 9.08
CA ARG A 67 -14.44 -1.09 8.99
C ARG A 67 -14.02 -0.41 7.69
N GLY A 68 -14.65 0.70 7.37
CA GLY A 68 -14.19 1.54 6.26
C GLY A 68 -12.83 2.17 6.57
N TYR A 69 -12.01 2.30 5.54
CA TYR A 69 -10.80 3.11 5.59
C TYR A 69 -11.18 4.57 5.92
N GLY A 70 -10.54 5.15 6.92
CA GLY A 70 -10.91 6.47 7.42
C GLY A 70 -12.24 6.56 8.18
N LYS A 71 -12.92 5.44 8.41
CA LYS A 71 -14.27 5.38 9.04
C LYS A 71 -14.23 4.50 10.29
N ASP A 72 -15.28 4.61 11.12
CA ASP A 72 -15.42 3.81 12.34
C ASP A 72 -16.35 2.60 12.16
N ALA A 73 -17.11 2.56 11.07
CA ALA A 73 -18.04 1.49 10.75
C ALA A 73 -17.82 0.99 9.32
N LEU A 74 -18.33 -0.22 9.05
CA LEU A 74 -18.34 -0.77 7.70
C LEU A 74 -19.30 0.04 6.81
N PRO A 75 -18.88 0.51 5.62
CA PRO A 75 -19.76 1.19 4.69
C PRO A 75 -20.91 0.28 4.21
N SER A 76 -22.11 0.83 4.01
CA SER A 76 -23.32 0.04 3.75
C SER A 76 -23.33 -0.73 2.43
N ARG A 77 -22.46 -0.36 1.48
CA ARG A 77 -22.29 -1.13 0.23
C ARG A 77 -21.50 -2.41 0.40
N TRP A 78 -20.79 -2.56 1.54
CA TRP A 78 -20.17 -3.80 1.94
C TRP A 78 -21.13 -4.59 2.81
N SER A 79 -21.45 -5.79 2.42
CA SER A 79 -22.39 -6.67 3.15
C SER A 79 -21.96 -8.13 3.06
N ILE A 80 -22.58 -8.97 3.90
CA ILE A 80 -22.43 -10.42 3.77
C ILE A 80 -23.52 -10.92 2.82
N GLU A 81 -23.11 -11.50 1.69
CA GLU A 81 -23.97 -12.17 0.73
C GLU A 81 -23.40 -13.55 0.40
N ASP A 82 -24.18 -14.59 0.55
CA ASP A 82 -23.78 -15.99 0.29
C ASP A 82 -22.44 -16.36 0.99
N ARG A 83 -22.29 -15.96 2.24
CA ARG A 83 -21.06 -16.13 3.04
C ARG A 83 -19.81 -15.45 2.46
N CYS A 84 -19.98 -14.44 1.65
CA CYS A 84 -18.93 -13.61 1.11
C CYS A 84 -19.04 -12.17 1.64
N LEU A 85 -17.93 -11.52 1.88
CA LEU A 85 -17.86 -10.08 2.00
C LEU A 85 -17.97 -9.51 0.60
N LYS A 86 -19.13 -8.92 0.29
CA LYS A 86 -19.45 -8.38 -1.03
C LYS A 86 -19.47 -6.87 -1.00
N PHE A 87 -18.82 -6.26 -1.97
CA PHE A 87 -19.07 -4.88 -2.35
C PHE A 87 -20.13 -4.84 -3.47
N SER A 88 -21.18 -4.05 -3.27
CA SER A 88 -22.24 -3.82 -4.27
C SER A 88 -21.92 -2.57 -5.07
N GLY A 89 -21.40 -2.77 -6.28
CA GLY A 89 -20.96 -1.72 -7.17
C GLY A 89 -22.09 -0.82 -7.66
N THR A 90 -21.72 0.38 -8.10
CA THR A 90 -22.62 1.37 -8.71
C THR A 90 -22.40 1.47 -10.22
N GLY A 91 -21.28 0.90 -10.73
CA GLY A 91 -20.82 1.09 -12.09
C GLY A 91 -20.31 2.50 -12.39
N THR A 92 -20.04 3.31 -11.35
CA THR A 92 -19.64 4.72 -11.48
C THR A 92 -18.18 5.00 -11.12
N GLY A 93 -17.37 3.95 -10.92
CA GLY A 93 -15.97 4.07 -10.49
C GLY A 93 -15.80 4.23 -8.98
N GLU A 94 -14.59 4.51 -8.53
CA GLU A 94 -14.23 4.63 -7.12
C GLU A 94 -15.10 5.64 -6.37
N GLY A 95 -15.67 5.21 -5.26
CA GLY A 95 -16.52 6.04 -4.41
C GLY A 95 -16.08 6.03 -2.95
N GLN A 96 -15.03 6.80 -2.61
CA GLN A 96 -14.52 6.88 -1.23
C GLN A 96 -15.47 7.61 -0.26
N THR A 97 -16.58 8.14 -0.75
CA THR A 97 -17.53 8.95 0.02
C THR A 97 -18.89 8.30 0.13
N GLY A 98 -19.68 8.72 1.11
CA GLY A 98 -21.05 8.25 1.31
C GLY A 98 -21.11 6.80 1.78
N GLU A 99 -21.86 5.97 1.06
CA GLU A 99 -22.17 4.58 1.42
C GLU A 99 -21.08 3.59 1.00
N GLY A 100 -20.11 4.03 0.15
CA GLY A 100 -18.98 3.24 -0.34
C GLY A 100 -17.67 3.53 0.36
N GLY A 101 -16.60 3.17 -0.28
CA GLY A 101 -15.20 3.34 0.13
C GLY A 101 -14.52 2.03 0.45
N ASP A 102 -13.19 2.08 0.47
CA ASP A 102 -12.35 0.94 0.82
C ASP A 102 -12.61 0.46 2.25
N VAL A 103 -12.38 -0.81 2.49
CA VAL A 103 -12.48 -1.39 3.82
C VAL A 103 -11.15 -1.95 4.28
N ILE A 104 -10.93 -1.95 5.59
CA ILE A 104 -9.74 -2.53 6.21
C ILE A 104 -10.14 -3.46 7.35
N PHE A 105 -9.30 -4.45 7.61
CA PHE A 105 -9.32 -5.18 8.86
C PHE A 105 -8.55 -4.36 9.90
N ALA A 106 -9.18 -4.05 11.02
CA ALA A 106 -8.70 -3.08 12.01
C ALA A 106 -7.57 -3.62 12.91
N HIS A 107 -6.61 -4.33 12.33
CA HIS A 107 -5.37 -4.78 12.95
C HIS A 107 -4.21 -4.61 11.97
N LYS A 108 -3.08 -4.11 12.43
CA LYS A 108 -1.88 -3.92 11.62
C LYS A 108 -0.99 -5.15 11.68
N PHE A 109 -0.47 -5.54 10.52
CA PHE A 109 0.42 -6.67 10.36
C PHE A 109 1.77 -6.22 9.82
N ARG A 110 2.85 -6.83 10.32
CA ARG A 110 4.23 -6.60 9.86
C ARG A 110 4.70 -7.74 8.97
N ASN A 111 4.82 -8.93 9.56
CA ASN A 111 5.19 -10.16 8.87
C ASN A 111 3.99 -11.08 8.91
N PHE A 112 3.48 -11.44 7.75
CA PHE A 112 2.26 -12.23 7.67
C PHE A 112 2.15 -12.99 6.36
N GLU A 113 1.27 -13.98 6.35
CA GLU A 113 0.74 -14.62 5.17
C GLU A 113 -0.77 -14.49 5.17
N LEU A 114 -1.31 -13.82 4.17
CA LEU A 114 -2.74 -13.66 3.92
C LEU A 114 -3.17 -14.64 2.84
N GLU A 115 -4.26 -15.35 3.09
CA GLU A 115 -4.93 -16.19 2.10
C GLU A 115 -6.41 -15.84 2.04
N LEU A 116 -6.95 -15.82 0.84
CA LEU A 116 -8.36 -15.59 0.59
C LEU A 116 -8.76 -16.06 -0.80
N GLU A 117 -10.06 -16.05 -1.08
CA GLU A 117 -10.59 -16.22 -2.41
C GLU A 117 -11.38 -14.98 -2.83
N TRP A 118 -11.23 -14.60 -4.09
CA TRP A 118 -11.93 -13.46 -4.67
C TRP A 118 -12.62 -13.80 -5.99
N LYS A 119 -13.65 -13.02 -6.30
CA LYS A 119 -14.41 -13.12 -7.55
C LYS A 119 -14.89 -11.73 -7.93
N VAL A 120 -14.90 -11.40 -9.23
CA VAL A 120 -15.41 -10.13 -9.75
C VAL A 120 -16.51 -10.34 -10.77
N SER A 121 -17.35 -9.33 -10.95
CA SER A 121 -18.31 -9.23 -12.05
C SER A 121 -17.59 -9.08 -13.40
N LYS A 122 -18.33 -9.18 -14.50
CA LYS A 122 -17.78 -8.92 -15.84
C LYS A 122 -17.26 -7.49 -15.94
N GLY A 123 -16.00 -7.35 -16.32
CA GLY A 123 -15.31 -6.07 -16.38
C GLY A 123 -15.05 -5.48 -14.99
N GLY A 124 -15.11 -6.28 -13.93
CA GLY A 124 -14.95 -5.81 -12.55
C GLY A 124 -13.49 -5.51 -12.21
N ASN A 125 -13.31 -4.54 -11.30
CA ASN A 125 -12.04 -4.10 -10.75
C ASN A 125 -12.14 -3.94 -9.23
N SER A 126 -11.09 -4.30 -8.54
CA SER A 126 -10.85 -4.14 -7.10
C SER A 126 -9.37 -4.30 -6.81
N GLY A 127 -8.96 -4.26 -5.55
CA GLY A 127 -7.60 -4.48 -5.09
C GLY A 127 -7.55 -5.06 -3.69
N ILE A 128 -6.46 -5.76 -3.37
CA ILE A 128 -6.13 -6.17 -2.01
C ILE A 128 -4.91 -5.35 -1.59
N PHE A 129 -5.11 -4.49 -0.60
CA PHE A 129 -4.06 -3.66 -0.04
C PHE A 129 -3.42 -4.33 1.17
N TYR A 130 -2.14 -4.06 1.40
CA TYR A 130 -1.42 -4.52 2.56
C TYR A 130 -0.39 -3.50 3.01
N LEU A 131 -0.02 -3.53 4.29
CA LEU A 131 0.80 -2.51 4.96
C LEU A 131 0.21 -1.09 4.83
N ALA A 132 -1.11 -0.97 4.66
CA ALA A 132 -1.80 0.31 4.50
C ALA A 132 -1.75 1.15 5.78
N GLN A 133 -1.65 2.46 5.61
CA GLN A 133 -1.78 3.43 6.69
C GLN A 133 -2.96 4.36 6.42
N GLU A 134 -3.66 4.77 7.45
CA GLU A 134 -4.67 5.81 7.34
C GLU A 134 -3.97 7.17 7.37
N VAL A 135 -4.01 7.88 6.25
CA VAL A 135 -3.27 9.12 6.06
C VAL A 135 -4.24 10.26 5.81
N THR A 136 -4.04 11.39 6.50
CA THR A 136 -4.77 12.63 6.25
C THR A 136 -3.83 13.73 5.78
N THR A 137 -4.37 14.61 4.96
CA THR A 137 -3.79 15.89 4.58
C THR A 137 -4.79 17.02 4.86
N LYS A 138 -4.33 18.26 4.77
CA LYS A 138 -5.19 19.44 4.93
C LYS A 138 -5.64 19.98 3.58
N ASN A 139 -6.93 20.25 3.46
CA ASN A 139 -7.49 21.05 2.39
C ASN A 139 -7.05 22.52 2.51
N GLU A 140 -7.28 23.32 1.47
CA GLU A 140 -6.98 24.75 1.47
C GLU A 140 -7.69 25.54 2.59
N ASP A 141 -8.87 25.07 3.02
CA ASP A 141 -9.65 25.64 4.12
C ASP A 141 -9.19 25.18 5.51
N GLY A 142 -8.14 24.33 5.59
CA GLY A 142 -7.58 23.78 6.81
C GLY A 142 -8.32 22.54 7.34
N THR A 143 -9.40 22.09 6.70
CA THR A 143 -10.06 20.83 7.07
C THR A 143 -9.22 19.62 6.68
N GLU A 144 -9.26 18.57 7.51
CA GLU A 144 -8.58 17.32 7.20
C GLU A 144 -9.41 16.47 6.23
N ARG A 145 -8.71 15.77 5.33
CA ARG A 145 -9.28 14.75 4.47
C ARG A 145 -8.41 13.51 4.51
N TYR A 146 -9.04 12.34 4.43
CA TYR A 146 -8.30 11.10 4.21
C TYR A 146 -7.83 11.03 2.77
N GLU A 147 -6.57 10.67 2.59
CA GLU A 147 -6.00 10.35 1.29
C GLU A 147 -6.41 8.93 0.87
N PRO A 148 -6.41 8.61 -0.43
CA PRO A 148 -6.73 7.26 -0.89
C PRO A 148 -5.77 6.21 -0.33
N ILE A 149 -6.28 5.02 0.02
CA ILE A 149 -5.50 3.93 0.62
C ILE A 149 -4.28 3.52 -0.25
N TYR A 150 -4.42 3.53 -1.57
CA TYR A 150 -3.40 3.08 -2.51
C TYR A 150 -2.16 3.98 -2.60
N ILE A 151 -2.16 5.16 -1.96
CA ILE A 151 -0.94 5.98 -1.88
C ILE A 151 -0.02 5.56 -0.73
N SER A 152 -0.51 4.75 0.21
CA SER A 152 0.27 4.27 1.35
C SER A 152 0.48 2.75 1.37
N ALA A 153 -0.15 2.04 0.44
CA ALA A 153 -0.20 0.57 0.44
C ALA A 153 0.17 -0.01 -0.93
N PRO A 154 1.03 -1.01 -1.00
CA PRO A 154 1.13 -1.86 -2.18
C PRO A 154 -0.19 -2.55 -2.47
N GLU A 155 -0.50 -2.77 -3.74
CA GLU A 155 -1.75 -3.35 -4.19
C GLU A 155 -1.53 -4.66 -4.97
N TYR A 156 -2.18 -5.72 -4.51
CA TYR A 156 -2.42 -6.92 -5.30
C TYR A 156 -3.67 -6.68 -6.14
N GLN A 157 -3.51 -6.57 -7.46
CA GLN A 157 -4.61 -6.25 -8.37
C GLN A 157 -5.66 -7.37 -8.42
N VAL A 158 -6.94 -6.99 -8.36
CA VAL A 158 -8.11 -7.85 -8.53
C VAL A 158 -8.90 -7.34 -9.74
N LEU A 159 -8.83 -8.04 -10.88
CA LEU A 159 -9.33 -7.51 -12.14
C LEU A 159 -9.87 -8.62 -13.04
N ASP A 160 -10.93 -8.35 -13.79
CA ASP A 160 -11.29 -9.15 -14.98
C ASP A 160 -10.36 -8.78 -16.14
N ASN A 161 -9.27 -9.52 -16.31
CA ASN A 161 -8.25 -9.24 -17.32
C ASN A 161 -8.79 -9.23 -18.76
N ALA A 162 -9.85 -9.96 -19.03
CA ALA A 162 -10.40 -10.11 -20.40
C ALA A 162 -11.24 -8.89 -20.79
N ASN A 163 -11.99 -8.31 -19.86
CA ASN A 163 -13.02 -7.32 -20.17
C ASN A 163 -12.74 -5.92 -19.60
N HIS A 164 -11.95 -5.79 -18.53
CA HIS A 164 -11.65 -4.46 -17.97
C HIS A 164 -10.58 -3.74 -18.82
N PRO A 165 -10.78 -2.45 -19.14
CA PRO A 165 -9.84 -1.69 -19.99
C PRO A 165 -8.45 -1.54 -19.37
N ASP A 166 -8.34 -1.44 -18.04
CA ASP A 166 -7.06 -1.24 -17.34
C ASP A 166 -6.08 -2.41 -17.55
N ALA A 167 -6.57 -3.63 -17.81
CA ALA A 167 -5.74 -4.79 -18.13
C ALA A 167 -4.82 -4.59 -19.36
N LYS A 168 -5.18 -3.64 -20.24
CA LYS A 168 -4.46 -3.31 -21.47
C LYS A 168 -3.57 -2.08 -21.31
N LEU A 169 -3.64 -1.42 -20.18
CA LEU A 169 -2.83 -0.26 -19.82
C LEU A 169 -1.58 -0.71 -19.07
N GLY A 170 -0.69 0.24 -18.77
CA GLY A 170 0.57 -0.04 -18.10
C GLY A 170 1.60 -0.68 -19.03
N VAL A 171 2.50 -1.49 -18.47
CA VAL A 171 3.62 -2.13 -19.16
C VAL A 171 3.60 -3.65 -18.90
N ASP A 172 3.69 -4.44 -19.96
CA ASP A 172 3.81 -5.91 -19.90
C ASP A 172 2.71 -6.63 -19.07
N GLY A 173 1.53 -6.00 -18.90
CA GLY A 173 0.43 -6.55 -18.11
C GLY A 173 0.54 -6.30 -16.60
N ASN A 174 1.32 -5.32 -16.16
CA ASN A 174 1.51 -4.97 -14.74
C ASN A 174 0.27 -4.36 -14.07
N ARG A 175 -0.87 -4.29 -14.79
CA ARG A 175 -2.19 -3.94 -14.26
C ARG A 175 -3.20 -5.07 -14.34
N GLN A 176 -2.76 -6.26 -14.70
CA GLN A 176 -3.57 -7.47 -14.67
C GLN A 176 -3.65 -8.05 -13.25
N SER A 177 -4.60 -8.96 -13.02
CA SER A 177 -4.81 -9.57 -11.70
C SER A 177 -3.53 -10.18 -11.12
N ALA A 178 -3.40 -10.13 -9.79
CA ALA A 178 -2.25 -10.57 -9.00
C ALA A 178 -0.94 -9.80 -9.23
N SER A 179 -0.88 -8.87 -10.18
CA SER A 179 0.27 -7.98 -10.34
C SER A 179 0.47 -7.12 -9.09
N LEU A 180 1.70 -6.72 -8.80
CA LEU A 180 1.93 -5.52 -8.02
C LEU A 180 1.55 -4.35 -8.92
N TYR A 181 0.41 -3.73 -8.64
CA TYR A 181 -0.25 -2.78 -9.54
C TYR A 181 0.70 -1.68 -10.04
N ASP A 182 0.69 -1.49 -11.37
CA ASP A 182 1.51 -0.52 -12.11
C ASP A 182 3.03 -0.71 -12.01
N MET A 183 3.51 -1.78 -11.37
CA MET A 183 4.95 -2.03 -11.14
C MET A 183 5.41 -3.38 -11.68
N ILE A 184 4.92 -4.50 -11.16
CA ILE A 184 5.40 -5.84 -11.53
C ILE A 184 4.25 -6.69 -12.07
N PRO A 185 4.33 -7.19 -13.31
CA PRO A 185 3.32 -8.08 -13.85
C PRO A 185 3.33 -9.45 -13.18
N ALA A 186 2.14 -10.03 -12.94
CA ALA A 186 2.01 -11.40 -12.49
C ALA A 186 2.41 -12.39 -13.60
N LYS A 187 3.36 -13.29 -13.31
CA LYS A 187 3.84 -14.32 -14.24
C LYS A 187 4.06 -15.66 -13.50
N PRO A 188 3.40 -16.76 -13.93
CA PRO A 188 2.44 -16.84 -15.04
C PRO A 188 1.13 -16.10 -14.70
N GLN A 189 0.44 -15.60 -15.73
CA GLN A 189 -0.92 -15.12 -15.57
C GLN A 189 -1.89 -16.30 -15.67
N ASN A 190 -2.54 -16.66 -14.56
CA ASN A 190 -3.36 -17.86 -14.42
C ASN A 190 -4.73 -17.57 -13.79
N GLN A 191 -5.26 -16.37 -14.02
CA GLN A 191 -6.57 -15.95 -13.55
C GLN A 191 -7.69 -16.84 -14.13
N ASN A 192 -8.64 -17.24 -13.28
CA ASN A 192 -9.93 -17.76 -13.71
C ASN A 192 -10.83 -16.60 -14.18
N PRO A 193 -11.72 -16.81 -15.17
CA PRO A 193 -12.58 -15.77 -15.70
C PRO A 193 -13.48 -15.10 -14.65
N PHE A 194 -14.06 -13.93 -15.00
CA PHE A 194 -15.09 -13.29 -14.17
C PHE A 194 -16.21 -14.27 -13.80
N GLY A 195 -16.77 -14.11 -12.61
CA GLY A 195 -17.78 -15.01 -12.06
C GLY A 195 -17.22 -16.30 -11.46
N GLU A 196 -15.95 -16.62 -11.67
CA GLU A 196 -15.27 -17.75 -11.07
C GLU A 196 -14.35 -17.29 -9.91
N TRP A 197 -14.13 -18.21 -8.96
CA TRP A 197 -13.27 -17.94 -7.81
C TRP A 197 -11.79 -18.06 -8.16
N ASN A 198 -11.02 -17.11 -7.69
CA ASN A 198 -9.56 -17.10 -7.72
C ASN A 198 -9.03 -17.14 -6.28
N LYS A 199 -7.98 -17.91 -6.06
CA LYS A 199 -7.24 -17.88 -4.78
C LYS A 199 -6.17 -16.79 -4.85
N ALA A 200 -6.08 -15.98 -3.81
CA ALA A 200 -4.99 -15.05 -3.58
C ALA A 200 -4.19 -15.45 -2.34
N ARG A 201 -2.89 -15.33 -2.44
CA ARG A 201 -1.94 -15.44 -1.34
C ARG A 201 -1.00 -14.24 -1.38
N ILE A 202 -0.82 -13.58 -0.24
CA ILE A 202 0.15 -12.50 -0.08
C ILE A 202 0.99 -12.82 1.14
N MET A 203 2.28 -13.07 0.93
CA MET A 203 3.25 -13.24 2.02
C MET A 203 4.11 -11.99 2.10
N VAL A 204 4.23 -11.44 3.30
CA VAL A 204 5.18 -10.37 3.65
C VAL A 204 6.06 -10.88 4.78
N TYR A 205 7.34 -11.00 4.53
CA TYR A 205 8.28 -11.47 5.56
C TYR A 205 9.61 -10.72 5.46
N LYS A 206 9.91 -9.88 6.46
CA LYS A 206 11.15 -9.10 6.55
C LYS A 206 11.48 -8.34 5.24
N GLY A 207 10.45 -7.72 4.66
CA GLY A 207 10.55 -6.97 3.41
C GLY A 207 10.42 -7.80 2.13
N THR A 208 10.56 -9.10 2.17
CA THR A 208 10.23 -9.96 1.02
C THR A 208 8.73 -10.08 0.90
N VAL A 209 8.21 -9.82 -0.31
CA VAL A 209 6.80 -9.96 -0.65
C VAL A 209 6.64 -10.94 -1.78
N VAL A 210 5.67 -11.85 -1.63
CA VAL A 210 5.29 -12.81 -2.67
C VAL A 210 3.78 -12.72 -2.89
N HIS A 211 3.37 -12.53 -4.15
CA HIS A 211 1.98 -12.75 -4.54
C HIS A 211 1.81 -14.15 -5.12
N GLY A 212 0.78 -14.84 -4.66
CA GLY A 212 0.31 -16.10 -5.22
C GLY A 212 -1.05 -15.94 -5.85
N GLN A 213 -1.28 -16.60 -6.99
CA GLN A 213 -2.58 -16.70 -7.64
C GLN A 213 -2.81 -18.14 -8.08
N ASN A 214 -3.95 -18.73 -7.69
CA ASN A 214 -4.36 -20.08 -8.10
C ASN A 214 -3.22 -21.10 -7.96
N ASP A 215 -2.66 -21.17 -6.75
CA ASP A 215 -1.61 -22.11 -6.31
C ASP A 215 -0.22 -21.90 -6.98
N ALA A 216 0.00 -20.79 -7.70
CA ALA A 216 1.31 -20.43 -8.25
C ALA A 216 1.83 -19.12 -7.64
N ASN A 217 3.11 -19.02 -7.30
CA ASN A 217 3.75 -17.75 -7.03
C ASN A 217 3.93 -16.99 -8.35
N VAL A 218 3.46 -15.75 -8.41
CA VAL A 218 3.38 -14.98 -9.66
C VAL A 218 4.13 -13.65 -9.62
N VAL A 219 4.41 -13.12 -8.42
CA VAL A 219 5.22 -11.92 -8.19
C VAL A 219 6.09 -12.16 -6.96
N GLU A 220 7.33 -11.69 -7.00
CA GLU A 220 8.23 -11.59 -5.85
C GLU A 220 9.02 -10.27 -5.93
N TYR A 221 9.15 -9.57 -4.80
CA TYR A 221 9.93 -8.34 -4.71
C TYR A 221 10.35 -8.06 -3.26
N HIS A 222 11.19 -7.04 -3.09
CA HIS A 222 11.73 -6.67 -1.79
C HIS A 222 11.48 -5.20 -1.49
N LEU A 223 10.66 -4.94 -0.47
CA LEU A 223 10.37 -3.61 0.07
C LEU A 223 11.62 -2.98 0.70
N TRP A 224 11.61 -1.66 0.78
CA TRP A 224 12.62 -0.83 1.46
C TRP A 224 14.04 -1.03 0.93
N THR A 225 14.18 -1.42 -0.33
CA THR A 225 15.44 -1.56 -1.05
C THR A 225 15.60 -0.48 -2.12
N GLN A 226 16.81 -0.27 -2.62
CA GLN A 226 17.02 0.63 -3.75
C GLN A 226 16.19 0.21 -4.98
N GLN A 227 16.09 -1.10 -5.23
CA GLN A 227 15.26 -1.61 -6.32
C GLN A 227 13.78 -1.25 -6.17
N TRP A 228 13.26 -1.27 -4.93
CA TRP A 228 11.91 -0.81 -4.63
C TRP A 228 11.74 0.68 -4.96
N THR A 229 12.66 1.52 -4.51
CA THR A 229 12.67 2.95 -4.80
C THR A 229 12.71 3.22 -6.31
N ASP A 230 13.56 2.49 -7.05
CA ASP A 230 13.70 2.63 -8.51
C ASP A 230 12.40 2.22 -9.24
N MET A 231 11.71 1.16 -8.79
CA MET A 231 10.41 0.76 -9.34
C MET A 231 9.33 1.81 -9.09
N LEU A 232 9.25 2.36 -7.89
CA LEU A 232 8.34 3.45 -7.58
C LEU A 232 8.60 4.66 -8.47
N GLN A 233 9.85 5.01 -8.66
CA GLN A 233 10.24 6.15 -9.50
C GLN A 233 9.87 5.94 -10.98
N ALA A 234 9.83 4.70 -11.45
CA ALA A 234 9.41 4.36 -12.80
C ALA A 234 7.88 4.26 -12.99
N SER A 235 7.09 4.24 -11.91
CA SER A 235 5.64 4.06 -11.90
C SER A 235 4.86 5.39 -11.96
N LYS A 236 3.53 5.30 -11.86
CA LYS A 236 2.67 6.48 -11.68
C LYS A 236 2.90 7.18 -10.33
N PHE A 237 3.49 6.49 -9.36
CA PHE A 237 3.79 6.99 -8.02
C PHE A 237 5.18 7.64 -7.90
N SER A 238 5.81 8.03 -9.00
CA SER A 238 7.13 8.68 -8.97
C SER A 238 7.10 9.97 -8.16
N GLN A 239 8.24 10.31 -7.56
CA GLN A 239 8.39 11.54 -6.78
C GLN A 239 8.03 12.81 -7.58
N GLU A 240 8.27 12.82 -8.89
CA GLU A 240 7.93 13.94 -9.76
C GLU A 240 6.41 14.07 -9.97
N LYS A 241 5.70 12.94 -10.14
CA LYS A 241 4.27 12.93 -10.46
C LYS A 241 3.40 13.02 -9.21
N TRP A 242 3.79 12.32 -8.15
CA TRP A 242 3.01 12.22 -6.91
C TRP A 242 3.92 12.12 -5.68
N PRO A 243 4.50 13.26 -5.21
CA PRO A 243 5.48 13.27 -4.11
C PRO A 243 5.03 12.56 -2.84
N LEU A 244 3.77 12.77 -2.42
CA LEU A 244 3.21 12.15 -1.21
C LEU A 244 3.10 10.62 -1.35
N ALA A 245 2.58 10.14 -2.47
CA ALA A 245 2.47 8.69 -2.71
C ALA A 245 3.85 8.04 -2.79
N PHE A 246 4.82 8.71 -3.41
CA PHE A 246 6.21 8.23 -3.45
C PHE A 246 6.79 8.08 -2.05
N GLU A 247 6.65 9.10 -1.19
CA GLU A 247 7.17 9.08 0.17
C GLU A 247 6.54 7.95 0.99
N LEU A 248 5.20 7.87 0.99
CA LEU A 248 4.46 6.87 1.77
C LEU A 248 4.75 5.43 1.30
N LEU A 249 4.74 5.18 -0.01
CA LEU A 249 5.01 3.86 -0.56
C LEU A 249 6.48 3.47 -0.43
N ASN A 250 7.41 4.42 -0.54
CA ASN A 250 8.83 4.13 -0.33
C ASN A 250 9.12 3.67 1.11
N ASN A 251 8.32 4.16 2.06
CA ASN A 251 8.34 3.74 3.46
C ASN A 251 7.03 3.07 3.88
N CYS A 252 6.45 2.19 3.04
CA CYS A 252 5.17 1.56 3.33
C CYS A 252 5.21 0.80 4.67
N GLY A 253 4.11 0.95 5.45
CA GLY A 253 4.05 0.46 6.82
C GLY A 253 4.73 1.38 7.84
N GLY A 254 5.31 2.53 7.43
CA GLY A 254 5.94 3.51 8.32
C GLY A 254 7.13 2.97 9.10
N GLU A 255 7.46 3.58 10.24
CA GLU A 255 8.63 3.23 11.07
C GLU A 255 8.60 1.78 11.56
N ASN A 256 7.42 1.25 11.82
CA ASN A 256 7.24 -0.10 12.32
C ASN A 256 7.17 -1.16 11.21
N HIS A 257 7.09 -0.74 9.94
CA HIS A 257 6.87 -1.62 8.80
C HIS A 257 5.63 -2.50 8.98
N GLU A 258 4.54 -1.91 9.52
CA GLU A 258 3.28 -2.60 9.78
C GLU A 258 2.10 -1.78 9.25
N GLY A 259 1.04 -2.44 8.83
CA GLY A 259 -0.12 -1.73 8.32
C GLY A 259 -1.32 -2.65 8.14
N TYR A 260 -2.43 -2.04 7.77
CA TYR A 260 -3.70 -2.73 7.59
C TYR A 260 -3.72 -3.55 6.30
N ILE A 261 -4.52 -4.62 6.31
CA ILE A 261 -5.00 -5.33 5.13
C ILE A 261 -6.34 -4.70 4.76
N GLY A 262 -6.55 -4.43 3.46
CA GLY A 262 -7.79 -3.81 2.98
C GLY A 262 -8.25 -4.31 1.64
N PHE A 263 -9.52 -4.01 1.30
CA PHE A 263 -10.14 -4.30 0.01
C PHE A 263 -10.68 -3.03 -0.63
N GLN A 264 -10.47 -2.91 -1.93
CA GLN A 264 -10.82 -1.71 -2.69
C GLN A 264 -12.28 -1.70 -3.11
N ASP A 265 -12.92 -0.53 -2.94
CA ASP A 265 -14.09 -0.10 -3.69
C ASP A 265 -13.65 0.59 -4.99
N HIS A 266 -13.78 -0.11 -6.12
CA HIS A 266 -13.55 0.47 -7.44
C HIS A 266 -14.86 0.72 -8.22
N GLY A 267 -16.00 0.56 -7.56
CA GLY A 267 -17.33 0.79 -8.14
C GLY A 267 -17.97 -0.42 -8.81
N ASP A 268 -17.30 -1.56 -8.83
CA ASP A 268 -17.75 -2.81 -9.43
C ASP A 268 -18.07 -3.87 -8.36
N ASP A 269 -18.96 -4.82 -8.70
CA ASP A 269 -19.25 -5.93 -7.80
C ASP A 269 -18.03 -6.83 -7.63
N VAL A 270 -17.63 -7.03 -6.38
CA VAL A 270 -16.56 -7.94 -5.97
C VAL A 270 -16.97 -8.73 -4.74
N TRP A 271 -16.49 -9.96 -4.64
CA TRP A 271 -16.74 -10.86 -3.52
C TRP A 271 -15.42 -11.40 -3.00
N PHE A 272 -15.29 -11.39 -1.67
CA PHE A 272 -14.17 -12.00 -0.94
C PHE A 272 -14.72 -13.03 0.04
N ARG A 273 -14.02 -14.15 0.21
CA ARG A 273 -14.37 -15.17 1.19
C ARG A 273 -13.15 -15.89 1.73
N ASN A 274 -13.34 -16.66 2.81
CA ASN A 274 -12.30 -17.48 3.43
C ASN A 274 -11.03 -16.68 3.73
N VAL A 275 -11.21 -15.47 4.30
CA VAL A 275 -10.08 -14.57 4.56
C VAL A 275 -9.40 -14.99 5.85
N ARG A 276 -8.15 -15.42 5.74
CA ARG A 276 -7.34 -15.85 6.87
C ARG A 276 -5.92 -15.29 6.81
N VAL A 277 -5.35 -15.01 7.95
CA VAL A 277 -4.02 -14.42 8.07
C VAL A 277 -3.19 -15.17 9.11
N LYS A 278 -1.95 -15.48 8.77
CA LYS A 278 -0.96 -16.06 9.67
C LYS A 278 0.09 -15.02 9.98
N VAL A 279 0.33 -14.77 11.26
CA VAL A 279 1.45 -13.93 11.71
C VAL A 279 2.72 -14.74 11.59
N LEU A 280 3.75 -14.15 10.99
CA LEU A 280 5.07 -14.75 10.81
C LEU A 280 6.08 -14.06 11.75
N ASP A 281 6.93 -14.83 12.42
CA ASP A 281 7.91 -14.33 13.38
C ASP A 281 9.21 -13.81 12.72
#